data_c1f1cea23386e8f5d228957ebbe27661
#
_entry.id   c1f1cea23386e8f5d228957ebbe27661
#
_cell.length_a   1.000
_cell.length_b   1.000
_cell.length_c   1.000
_cell.angle_alpha   90.00
_cell.angle_beta   90.00
_cell.angle_gamma   90.00
#
_symmetry.space_group_name_H-M   'P 1'
#
loop_
_entity.id
_entity.type
_entity.pdbx_description
1 polymer ?
#
loop_
_entity_poly.entity_id
_entity_poly.type
_entity_poly.pdbx_seq_one_letter_code
_entity_poly.pdbx_strand_id
1 'polypeptide(L)'
;AQLDVAVAHDANLRAQRQRFVAWQQQVAAEQAAQAEAARRGASDRIGRAPAGARGSVQQAIDRALAQVGTRYVWGGGSGRGPTTGIEGARGTGFDCSGLMLYAYSGAGVSLPRVSRNQFNSGHKVPISGLRPGDLVFYQRRGGPIHHVAMFIGNGQMVEAPYTGASVRVVPLRRDGLLPQATRPL
;
A
#
# COMPACT_ATOMS: atom_id res chain seq x y z
N ALA A 1 -43.56 8.02 28.90
CA ALA A 1 -42.46 9.00 28.95
C ALA A 1 -41.06 8.34 28.89
N GLN A 2 -40.69 7.42 29.79
CA GLN A 2 -39.35 6.78 29.76
C GLN A 2 -39.17 5.81 28.57
N LEU A 3 -40.22 5.08 28.19
CA LEU A 3 -40.22 4.18 27.06
C LEU A 3 -40.00 4.93 25.73
N ASP A 4 -40.64 6.07 25.59
CA ASP A 4 -40.57 6.91 24.39
C ASP A 4 -39.17 7.50 24.21
N VAL A 5 -38.48 7.87 25.30
CA VAL A 5 -37.11 8.35 25.29
C VAL A 5 -36.12 7.23 24.87
N ALA A 6 -36.33 6.01 25.36
CA ALA A 6 -35.50 4.86 25.01
C ALA A 6 -35.67 4.48 23.53
N VAL A 7 -36.89 4.50 23.00
CA VAL A 7 -37.18 4.22 21.59
C VAL A 7 -36.55 5.31 20.69
N ALA A 8 -36.68 6.58 21.07
CA ALA A 8 -36.05 7.68 20.33
C ALA A 8 -34.51 7.59 20.35
N HIS A 9 -33.93 7.19 21.47
CA HIS A 9 -32.48 6.99 21.59
C HIS A 9 -31.99 5.86 20.69
N ASP A 10 -32.67 4.70 20.67
CA ASP A 10 -32.34 3.58 19.82
C ASP A 10 -32.48 3.92 18.33
N ALA A 11 -33.53 4.64 17.94
CA ALA A 11 -33.69 5.15 16.58
C ALA A 11 -32.53 6.09 16.15
N ASN A 12 -32.12 6.97 17.07
CA ASN A 12 -30.96 7.87 16.82
C ASN A 12 -29.66 7.08 16.64
N LEU A 13 -29.40 6.08 17.47
CA LEU A 13 -28.23 5.21 17.35
C LEU A 13 -28.23 4.44 16.03
N ARG A 14 -29.36 3.92 15.60
CA ARG A 14 -29.52 3.26 14.30
C ARG A 14 -29.25 4.23 13.15
N ALA A 15 -29.75 5.42 13.20
CA ALA A 15 -29.52 6.47 12.21
C ALA A 15 -28.04 6.90 12.16
N GLN A 16 -27.37 6.98 13.30
CA GLN A 16 -25.93 7.26 13.37
C GLN A 16 -25.11 6.12 12.75
N ARG A 17 -25.43 4.86 13.05
CA ARG A 17 -24.78 3.69 12.44
C ARG A 17 -24.96 3.67 10.93
N GLN A 18 -26.16 3.94 10.43
CA GLN A 18 -26.45 3.99 8.99
C GLN A 18 -25.63 5.10 8.30
N ARG A 19 -25.57 6.29 8.90
CA ARG A 19 -24.73 7.40 8.38
C ARG A 19 -23.25 7.04 8.38
N PHE A 20 -22.75 6.36 9.40
CA PHE A 20 -21.37 5.91 9.48
C PHE A 20 -21.05 4.87 8.40
N VAL A 21 -21.93 3.89 8.18
CA VAL A 21 -21.77 2.89 7.11
C VAL A 21 -21.81 3.54 5.73
N ALA A 22 -22.75 4.46 5.49
CA ALA A 22 -22.83 5.21 4.24
C ALA A 22 -21.57 6.05 3.98
N TRP A 23 -21.08 6.73 5.01
CA TRP A 23 -19.82 7.47 4.95
C TRP A 23 -18.62 6.56 4.62
N GLN A 24 -18.53 5.39 5.29
CA GLN A 24 -17.49 4.40 4.99
C GLN A 24 -17.53 3.92 3.53
N GLN A 25 -18.75 3.67 3.01
CA GLN A 25 -18.93 3.27 1.61
C GLN A 25 -18.54 4.38 0.65
N GLN A 26 -18.89 5.63 0.95
CA GLN A 26 -18.49 6.78 0.14
C GLN A 26 -16.98 6.97 0.12
N VAL A 27 -16.33 6.92 1.29
CA VAL A 27 -14.86 7.00 1.39
C VAL A 27 -14.19 5.87 0.63
N ALA A 28 -14.71 4.65 0.72
CA ALA A 28 -14.18 3.51 -0.03
C ALA A 28 -14.35 3.69 -1.56
N ALA A 29 -15.50 4.23 -2.01
CA ALA A 29 -15.74 4.53 -3.42
C ALA A 29 -14.83 5.64 -3.95
N GLU A 30 -14.63 6.71 -3.17
CA GLU A 30 -13.70 7.79 -3.52
C GLU A 30 -12.25 7.28 -3.61
N GLN A 31 -11.82 6.44 -2.66
CA GLN A 31 -10.50 5.82 -2.68
C GLN A 31 -10.34 4.89 -3.89
N ALA A 32 -11.36 4.12 -4.23
CA ALA A 32 -11.36 3.26 -5.42
C ALA A 32 -11.27 4.08 -6.70
N ALA A 33 -12.02 5.18 -6.80
CA ALA A 33 -11.99 6.08 -7.95
C ALA A 33 -10.63 6.79 -8.09
N GLN A 34 -10.04 7.25 -6.97
CA GLN A 34 -8.70 7.83 -6.95
C GLN A 34 -7.63 6.82 -7.35
N ALA A 35 -7.75 5.58 -6.88
CA ALA A 35 -6.85 4.49 -7.25
C ALA A 35 -6.94 4.16 -8.74
N GLU A 36 -8.15 4.15 -9.30
CA GLU A 36 -8.36 3.93 -10.74
C GLU A 36 -7.81 5.09 -11.58
N ALA A 37 -8.04 6.32 -11.15
CA ALA A 37 -7.48 7.51 -11.79
C ALA A 37 -5.93 7.51 -11.73
N ALA A 38 -5.35 7.09 -10.59
CA ALA A 38 -3.91 6.93 -10.44
C ALA A 38 -3.35 5.82 -11.36
N ARG A 39 -4.07 4.70 -11.53
CA ARG A 39 -3.72 3.64 -12.49
C ARG A 39 -3.68 4.19 -13.92
N ARG A 40 -4.71 4.93 -14.34
CA ARG A 40 -4.80 5.54 -15.67
C ARG A 40 -3.71 6.59 -15.87
N GLY A 41 -3.48 7.46 -14.89
CA GLY A 41 -2.44 8.50 -14.94
C GLY A 41 -1.01 7.97 -14.85
N ALA A 42 -0.78 6.82 -14.20
CA ALA A 42 0.53 6.16 -14.16
C ALA A 42 0.88 5.54 -15.52
N SER A 43 -0.09 4.94 -16.22
CA SER A 43 0.10 4.43 -17.58
C SER A 43 0.54 5.50 -18.57
N ASP A 44 0.00 6.73 -18.44
CA ASP A 44 0.28 7.82 -19.38
C ASP A 44 1.59 8.59 -19.10
N ARG A 45 2.17 8.46 -17.88
CA ARG A 45 3.24 9.37 -17.41
C ARG A 45 4.54 8.70 -17.01
N ILE A 46 4.70 7.39 -17.23
CA ILE A 46 5.93 6.70 -16.84
C ILE A 46 7.07 7.10 -17.76
N GLY A 47 7.96 7.91 -17.20
CA GLY A 47 9.18 8.33 -17.86
C GLY A 47 10.03 7.14 -18.31
N ARG A 48 10.47 7.23 -19.52
CA ARG A 48 11.18 6.25 -20.33
C ARG A 48 12.46 5.68 -19.67
N ALA A 49 12.38 4.51 -18.97
CA ALA A 49 13.53 3.72 -18.52
C ALA A 49 14.21 2.91 -19.67
N PRO A 50 15.46 2.39 -19.61
CA PRO A 50 16.11 1.59 -20.70
C PRO A 50 15.33 0.31 -21.05
N ALA A 51 15.22 -0.07 -22.33
CA ALA A 51 14.20 -1.01 -22.83
C ALA A 51 14.16 -2.43 -22.18
N GLY A 52 15.27 -2.96 -21.66
CA GLY A 52 15.29 -4.27 -21.00
C GLY A 52 14.95 -4.25 -19.51
N ALA A 53 15.41 -3.24 -18.77
CA ALA A 53 15.11 -3.04 -17.34
C ALA A 53 13.72 -2.41 -17.14
N ARG A 54 13.17 -1.76 -18.13
CA ARG A 54 11.89 -1.06 -18.09
C ARG A 54 10.69 -1.98 -17.95
N GLY A 55 10.69 -3.10 -18.69
CA GLY A 55 9.63 -4.09 -18.60
C GLY A 55 9.49 -4.64 -17.18
N SER A 56 10.59 -4.90 -16.53
CA SER A 56 10.61 -5.49 -15.19
C SER A 56 10.14 -4.53 -14.09
N VAL A 57 10.57 -3.26 -14.10
CA VAL A 57 10.11 -2.24 -13.14
C VAL A 57 8.63 -1.94 -13.33
N GLN A 58 8.21 -1.73 -14.58
CA GLN A 58 6.81 -1.50 -14.93
C GLN A 58 5.94 -2.66 -14.48
N GLN A 59 6.37 -3.89 -14.73
CA GLN A 59 5.64 -5.08 -14.29
C GLN A 59 5.49 -5.15 -12.76
N ALA A 60 6.50 -4.76 -12.00
CA ALA A 60 6.40 -4.69 -10.54
C ALA A 60 5.38 -3.62 -10.11
N ILE A 61 5.39 -2.44 -10.72
CA ILE A 61 4.42 -1.36 -10.45
C ILE A 61 2.99 -1.83 -10.77
N ASP A 62 2.77 -2.40 -11.95
CA ASP A 62 1.45 -2.86 -12.39
C ASP A 62 0.90 -3.95 -11.48
N ARG A 63 1.76 -4.87 -11.03
CA ARG A 63 1.37 -5.91 -10.07
C ARG A 63 0.97 -5.33 -8.72
N ALA A 64 1.71 -4.35 -8.20
CA ALA A 64 1.36 -3.68 -6.95
C ALA A 64 0.03 -2.92 -7.07
N LEU A 65 -0.16 -2.16 -8.17
CA LEU A 65 -1.38 -1.40 -8.44
C LEU A 65 -2.60 -2.30 -8.65
N ALA A 66 -2.42 -3.48 -9.25
CA ALA A 66 -3.49 -4.48 -9.40
C ALA A 66 -4.04 -4.98 -8.05
N GLN A 67 -3.30 -4.80 -6.95
CA GLN A 67 -3.72 -5.19 -5.61
C GLN A 67 -4.43 -4.08 -4.83
N VAL A 68 -4.62 -2.89 -5.40
CA VAL A 68 -5.36 -1.81 -4.73
C VAL A 68 -6.77 -2.28 -4.37
N GLY A 69 -7.15 -2.08 -3.09
CA GLY A 69 -8.38 -2.60 -2.51
C GLY A 69 -8.22 -3.94 -1.77
N THR A 70 -7.13 -4.70 -2.01
CA THR A 70 -6.84 -5.91 -1.23
C THR A 70 -6.55 -5.53 0.22
N ARG A 71 -7.17 -6.25 1.17
CA ARG A 71 -7.01 -5.94 2.60
C ARG A 71 -5.57 -6.08 3.08
N TYR A 72 -5.24 -5.29 4.09
CA TYR A 72 -4.03 -5.51 4.87
C TYR A 72 -4.19 -6.75 5.76
N VAL A 73 -3.18 -7.62 5.77
CA VAL A 73 -3.07 -8.76 6.68
C VAL A 73 -1.63 -8.82 7.20
N TRP A 74 -1.44 -8.73 8.51
CA TRP A 74 -0.10 -8.80 9.09
C TRP A 74 0.59 -10.14 8.78
N GLY A 75 1.80 -10.05 8.27
CA GLY A 75 2.56 -11.22 7.80
C GLY A 75 2.02 -11.80 6.50
N GLY A 76 1.02 -11.14 5.88
CA GLY A 76 0.41 -11.55 4.63
C GLY A 76 1.24 -11.21 3.40
N GLY A 77 1.09 -12.01 2.37
CA GLY A 77 1.76 -11.84 1.09
C GLY A 77 2.97 -12.74 0.89
N SER A 78 3.04 -13.30 -0.30
CA SER A 78 4.15 -14.11 -0.82
C SER A 78 4.44 -13.70 -2.26
N GLY A 79 5.48 -14.24 -2.89
CA GLY A 79 5.77 -14.03 -4.31
C GLY A 79 4.65 -14.49 -5.25
N ARG A 80 3.71 -15.31 -4.76
CA ARG A 80 2.58 -15.87 -5.53
C ARG A 80 1.28 -15.09 -5.37
N GLY A 81 1.13 -14.30 -4.28
CA GLY A 81 -0.09 -13.54 -4.02
C GLY A 81 -0.37 -13.29 -2.54
N PRO A 82 -1.60 -12.84 -2.23
CA PRO A 82 -2.04 -12.60 -0.87
C PRO A 82 -2.11 -13.91 -0.06
N THR A 83 -1.77 -13.84 1.23
CA THR A 83 -1.81 -14.99 2.15
C THR A 83 -2.53 -14.64 3.45
N THR A 84 -2.87 -15.64 4.26
CA THR A 84 -3.52 -15.47 5.56
C THR A 84 -2.63 -14.80 6.61
N GLY A 85 -1.33 -14.69 6.34
CA GLY A 85 -0.38 -14.09 7.26
C GLY A 85 -0.27 -14.81 8.60
N ILE A 86 0.08 -14.06 9.65
CA ILE A 86 0.24 -14.58 11.01
C ILE A 86 -1.12 -14.64 11.73
N GLU A 87 -2.07 -13.79 11.36
CA GLU A 87 -3.37 -13.67 12.01
C GLU A 87 -4.39 -14.79 11.60
N GLY A 88 -4.06 -15.63 10.64
CA GLY A 88 -4.75 -16.86 10.20
C GLY A 88 -6.26 -16.78 9.92
N ALA A 89 -7.03 -16.17 10.80
CA ALA A 89 -8.50 -16.21 10.81
C ALA A 89 -9.19 -15.10 9.99
N ARG A 90 -8.47 -14.13 9.46
CA ARG A 90 -9.06 -12.91 8.85
C ARG A 90 -9.07 -12.89 7.31
N GLY A 91 -8.80 -14.03 6.67
CA GLY A 91 -8.70 -14.13 5.22
C GLY A 91 -7.33 -13.75 4.69
N THR A 92 -7.19 -13.68 3.35
CA THR A 92 -5.91 -13.41 2.69
C THR A 92 -5.72 -11.92 2.38
N GLY A 93 -4.46 -11.46 2.39
CA GLY A 93 -4.09 -10.09 2.08
C GLY A 93 -2.57 -9.90 2.04
N PHE A 94 -2.16 -8.66 2.11
CA PHE A 94 -0.75 -8.26 2.13
C PHE A 94 -0.44 -7.41 3.36
N ASP A 95 0.76 -7.57 3.93
CA ASP A 95 1.39 -6.50 4.67
C ASP A 95 2.27 -5.65 3.74
N CYS A 96 2.91 -4.61 4.29
CA CYS A 96 3.70 -3.66 3.51
C CYS A 96 4.81 -4.34 2.69
N SER A 97 5.60 -5.18 3.32
CA SER A 97 6.73 -5.89 2.69
C SER A 97 6.29 -7.09 1.85
N GLY A 98 5.18 -7.73 2.19
CA GLY A 98 4.57 -8.80 1.41
C GLY A 98 4.05 -8.32 0.05
N LEU A 99 3.48 -7.11 0.00
CA LEU A 99 3.09 -6.47 -1.25
C LEU A 99 4.31 -6.19 -2.15
N MET A 100 5.39 -5.67 -1.59
CA MET A 100 6.63 -5.41 -2.35
C MET A 100 7.26 -6.70 -2.85
N LEU A 101 7.35 -7.72 -2.02
CA LEU A 101 7.82 -9.06 -2.39
C LEU A 101 6.99 -9.64 -3.55
N TYR A 102 5.66 -9.54 -3.49
CA TYR A 102 4.77 -9.99 -4.56
C TYR A 102 4.99 -9.21 -5.85
N ALA A 103 5.06 -7.90 -5.78
CA ALA A 103 5.24 -7.04 -6.93
C ALA A 103 6.54 -7.38 -7.69
N TYR A 104 7.65 -7.43 -6.97
CA TYR A 104 8.96 -7.66 -7.55
C TYR A 104 9.21 -9.11 -7.97
N SER A 105 8.55 -10.10 -7.35
CA SER A 105 8.67 -11.49 -7.79
C SER A 105 8.18 -11.68 -9.23
N GLY A 106 7.18 -10.92 -9.68
CA GLY A 106 6.72 -10.92 -11.08
C GLY A 106 7.75 -10.33 -12.05
N ALA A 107 8.62 -9.45 -11.55
CA ALA A 107 9.73 -8.89 -12.33
C ALA A 107 11.03 -9.72 -12.23
N GLY A 108 10.96 -10.93 -11.66
CA GLY A 108 12.10 -11.83 -11.51
C GLY A 108 13.05 -11.47 -10.35
N VAL A 109 12.65 -10.51 -9.48
CA VAL A 109 13.47 -10.10 -8.33
C VAL A 109 12.92 -10.71 -7.05
N SER A 110 13.77 -11.43 -6.32
CA SER A 110 13.44 -12.01 -5.02
C SER A 110 13.80 -11.03 -3.91
N LEU A 111 12.79 -10.36 -3.33
CA LEU A 111 12.98 -9.52 -2.15
C LEU A 111 12.88 -10.33 -0.86
N PRO A 112 13.60 -9.96 0.20
CA PRO A 112 13.39 -10.54 1.53
C PRO A 112 11.97 -10.29 2.05
N ARG A 113 11.52 -11.13 3.01
CA ARG A 113 10.14 -11.05 3.52
C ARG A 113 9.87 -9.77 4.33
N VAL A 114 10.82 -9.25 5.06
CA VAL A 114 10.59 -8.13 6.00
C VAL A 114 11.20 -6.82 5.50
N SER A 115 10.53 -5.70 5.77
CA SER A 115 10.89 -4.37 5.27
C SER A 115 12.33 -3.94 5.59
N ARG A 116 12.82 -4.20 6.80
CA ARG A 116 14.20 -3.86 7.19
C ARG A 116 15.26 -4.57 6.33
N ASN A 117 14.99 -5.80 5.89
CA ASN A 117 15.88 -6.56 5.01
C ASN A 117 15.74 -6.09 3.56
N GLN A 118 14.52 -5.72 3.13
CA GLN A 118 14.27 -5.11 1.82
C GLN A 118 15.01 -3.79 1.67
N PHE A 119 15.17 -3.03 2.76
CA PHE A 119 15.99 -1.82 2.74
C PHE A 119 17.41 -2.09 2.24
N ASN A 120 17.98 -3.25 2.52
CA ASN A 120 19.34 -3.62 2.16
C ASN A 120 19.43 -4.48 0.88
N SER A 121 18.34 -4.65 0.13
CA SER A 121 18.27 -5.57 -1.02
C SER A 121 18.30 -4.87 -2.38
N GLY A 122 19.14 -3.85 -2.55
CA GLY A 122 19.31 -3.12 -3.81
C GLY A 122 20.20 -1.89 -3.65
N HIS A 123 20.29 -1.10 -4.71
CA HIS A 123 21.07 0.15 -4.69
C HIS A 123 20.40 1.20 -3.83
N LYS A 124 21.19 1.89 -3.00
CA LYS A 124 20.71 3.06 -2.25
C LYS A 124 20.59 4.27 -3.15
N VAL A 125 19.44 4.93 -3.10
CA VAL A 125 19.21 6.17 -3.82
C VAL A 125 18.71 7.24 -2.86
N PRO A 126 19.15 8.51 -2.99
CA PRO A 126 18.63 9.59 -2.17
C PRO A 126 17.17 9.85 -2.54
N ILE A 127 16.37 10.33 -1.59
CA ILE A 127 14.96 10.68 -1.84
C ILE A 127 14.79 11.74 -2.94
N SER A 128 15.78 12.61 -3.15
CA SER A 128 15.79 13.58 -4.26
C SER A 128 15.95 12.92 -5.64
N GLY A 129 16.43 11.68 -5.70
CA GLY A 129 16.67 10.92 -6.94
C GLY A 129 15.67 9.79 -7.16
N LEU A 130 14.51 9.81 -6.51
CA LEU A 130 13.48 8.78 -6.65
C LEU A 130 13.00 8.60 -8.09
N ARG A 131 12.83 7.34 -8.47
CA ARG A 131 12.23 6.91 -9.74
C ARG A 131 11.10 5.93 -9.47
N PRO A 132 10.08 5.85 -10.35
CA PRO A 132 9.05 4.83 -10.23
C PRO A 132 9.66 3.43 -10.05
N GLY A 133 9.15 2.67 -9.08
CA GLY A 133 9.68 1.38 -8.64
C GLY A 133 10.58 1.45 -7.41
N ASP A 134 11.16 2.57 -7.05
CA ASP A 134 11.99 2.66 -5.84
C ASP A 134 11.16 2.36 -4.58
N LEU A 135 11.76 1.60 -3.68
CA LEU A 135 11.16 1.30 -2.38
C LEU A 135 11.54 2.38 -1.38
N VAL A 136 10.53 3.00 -0.78
CA VAL A 136 10.67 4.02 0.26
C VAL A 136 10.34 3.43 1.62
N PHE A 137 11.07 3.83 2.64
CA PHE A 137 11.02 3.21 3.95
C PHE A 137 10.72 4.24 5.04
N TYR A 138 10.03 3.79 6.07
CA TYR A 138 9.61 4.61 7.19
C TYR A 138 10.10 4.04 8.51
N GLN A 139 10.57 4.96 9.38
CA GLN A 139 11.11 4.65 10.69
C GLN A 139 10.49 5.60 11.72
N ARG A 140 10.14 5.08 12.88
CA ARG A 140 9.84 5.94 14.04
C ARG A 140 11.15 6.46 14.59
N ARG A 141 11.14 7.69 15.12
CA ARG A 141 12.33 8.33 15.70
C ARG A 141 13.00 7.38 16.68
N GLY A 142 14.27 7.01 16.40
CA GLY A 142 15.05 6.09 17.24
C GLY A 142 14.64 4.62 17.19
N GLY A 143 13.66 4.25 16.36
CA GLY A 143 13.17 2.87 16.22
C GLY A 143 13.65 2.17 14.93
N PRO A 144 13.30 0.90 14.75
CA PRO A 144 13.59 0.18 13.53
C PRO A 144 12.69 0.63 12.36
N ILE A 145 13.10 0.27 11.13
CA ILE A 145 12.23 0.38 9.95
C ILE A 145 10.99 -0.48 10.20
N HIS A 146 9.82 0.14 10.11
CA HIS A 146 8.53 -0.50 10.38
C HIS A 146 7.60 -0.57 9.17
N HIS A 147 7.89 0.19 8.11
CA HIS A 147 7.03 0.24 6.93
C HIS A 147 7.84 0.43 5.65
N VAL A 148 7.29 -0.05 4.54
CA VAL A 148 7.81 0.10 3.18
C VAL A 148 6.65 0.37 2.23
N ALA A 149 6.90 1.20 1.22
CA ALA A 149 5.99 1.45 0.11
C ALA A 149 6.78 1.53 -1.20
N MET A 150 6.13 1.44 -2.34
CA MET A 150 6.76 1.65 -3.64
C MET A 150 6.40 3.04 -4.17
N PHE A 151 7.40 3.83 -4.48
CA PHE A 151 7.22 5.09 -5.20
C PHE A 151 6.78 4.80 -6.64
N ILE A 152 5.72 5.44 -7.10
CA ILE A 152 5.13 5.20 -8.44
C ILE A 152 5.19 6.43 -9.36
N GLY A 153 5.91 7.46 -8.94
CA GLY A 153 6.00 8.72 -9.68
C GLY A 153 5.01 9.79 -9.19
N ASN A 154 5.15 11.01 -9.69
CA ASN A 154 4.26 12.15 -9.40
C ASN A 154 4.04 12.42 -7.89
N GLY A 155 5.05 12.14 -7.06
CA GLY A 155 4.94 12.30 -5.62
C GLY A 155 3.97 11.30 -4.96
N GLN A 156 3.67 10.17 -5.61
CA GLN A 156 2.75 9.15 -5.10
C GLN A 156 3.48 7.84 -4.79
N MET A 157 2.87 7.04 -3.91
CA MET A 157 3.32 5.70 -3.58
C MET A 157 2.15 4.75 -3.47
N VAL A 158 2.39 3.45 -3.70
CA VAL A 158 1.46 2.36 -3.41
C VAL A 158 1.92 1.61 -2.16
N GLU A 159 0.99 1.33 -1.26
CA GLU A 159 1.28 0.71 0.04
C GLU A 159 0.18 -0.22 0.53
N ALA A 160 0.53 -1.20 1.37
CA ALA A 160 -0.36 -1.89 2.30
C ALA A 160 -0.06 -1.33 3.71
N PRO A 161 -0.92 -0.45 4.28
CA PRO A 161 -0.49 0.43 5.38
C PRO A 161 -0.53 -0.21 6.77
N TYR A 162 -1.67 -0.77 7.19
CA TYR A 162 -1.90 -1.31 8.54
C TYR A 162 -3.20 -2.12 8.61
N THR A 163 -3.38 -2.88 9.69
CA THR A 163 -4.60 -3.67 9.97
C THR A 163 -5.86 -2.78 9.96
N GLY A 164 -6.88 -3.22 9.25
CA GLY A 164 -8.14 -2.49 9.07
C GLY A 164 -8.19 -1.61 7.81
N ALA A 165 -7.06 -1.44 7.12
CA ALA A 165 -6.99 -0.74 5.84
C ALA A 165 -6.78 -1.73 4.68
N SER A 166 -6.76 -1.19 3.46
CA SER A 166 -6.47 -1.93 2.22
C SER A 166 -5.27 -1.33 1.50
N VAL A 167 -4.72 -2.08 0.56
CA VAL A 167 -3.71 -1.58 -0.39
C VAL A 167 -4.27 -0.35 -1.10
N ARG A 168 -3.47 0.70 -1.14
CA ARG A 168 -3.90 2.01 -1.65
C ARG A 168 -2.77 2.79 -2.30
N VAL A 169 -3.14 3.77 -3.11
CA VAL A 169 -2.24 4.81 -3.63
C VAL A 169 -2.47 6.09 -2.84
N VAL A 170 -1.38 6.68 -2.35
CA VAL A 170 -1.41 7.91 -1.53
C VAL A 170 -0.21 8.80 -1.88
N PRO A 171 -0.27 10.11 -1.56
CA PRO A 171 0.91 10.97 -1.65
C PRO A 171 2.07 10.44 -0.81
N LEU A 172 3.30 10.61 -1.32
CA LEU A 172 4.51 10.26 -0.59
C LEU A 172 4.59 11.07 0.71
N ARG A 173 4.47 10.39 1.85
CA ARG A 173 4.57 11.03 3.16
C ARG A 173 6.03 11.36 3.47
N ARG A 174 6.25 12.50 4.15
CA ARG A 174 7.58 12.92 4.58
C ARG A 174 7.88 12.55 6.04
N ASP A 175 6.86 12.45 6.86
CA ASP A 175 7.02 12.09 8.27
C ASP A 175 7.51 10.64 8.39
N GLY A 176 8.61 10.45 9.12
CA GLY A 176 9.27 9.16 9.31
C GLY A 176 9.97 8.58 8.07
N LEU A 177 9.96 9.28 6.92
CA LEU A 177 10.62 8.84 5.70
C LEU A 177 12.14 8.84 5.88
N LEU A 178 12.79 7.72 5.56
CA LEU A 178 14.26 7.64 5.53
C LEU A 178 14.82 8.49 4.38
N PRO A 179 16.04 9.05 4.55
CA PRO A 179 16.69 9.89 3.52
C PRO A 179 17.14 9.10 2.28
N GLN A 180 17.12 7.78 2.38
CA GLN A 180 17.48 6.85 1.30
C GLN A 180 16.35 5.87 1.02
N ALA A 181 16.12 5.64 -0.27
CA ALA A 181 15.30 4.57 -0.81
C ALA A 181 16.18 3.40 -1.27
N THR A 182 15.56 2.31 -1.65
CA THR A 182 16.23 1.17 -2.29
C THR A 182 15.68 0.98 -3.69
N ARG A 183 16.57 0.85 -4.67
CA ARG A 183 16.26 0.49 -6.07
C ARG A 183 16.63 -0.97 -6.26
N PRO A 184 15.64 -1.88 -6.37
CA PRO A 184 15.90 -3.32 -6.51
C PRO A 184 16.37 -3.73 -7.93
N LEU A 185 16.11 -2.89 -8.94
CA LEU A 185 16.45 -3.11 -10.36
C LEU A 185 17.20 -1.93 -10.96
#